data_133983d63245d9f4e81e0541c2ed197c
#
_entry.id   133983d63245d9f4e81e0541c2ed197c
#
_cell.length_a   1.000
_cell.length_b   1.000
_cell.length_c   1.000
_cell.angle_alpha   90.00
_cell.angle_beta   90.00
_cell.angle_gamma   90.00
#
_symmetry.space_group_name_H-M   'P 1'
#
loop_
_entity.id
_entity.type
_entity.pdbx_description
1 polymer ?
#
loop_
_entity_poly.entity_id
_entity_poly.type
_entity_poly.pdbx_seq_one_letter_code
_entity_poly.pdbx_strand_id
1 'polypeptide(L)'
;MNRNLLQMSPGRARVLVLAALGAVLAAASCHGPTSPYGGGGSGGSTGGGGTGGGTGTRFDLGPFAIGASAELTFPSAGVVGYHCTTHRNMGMTGTVQVDASGADSVLVRIGASGLSFTPATAHIKPGGLVRWVNASSLANHTVTSD
;
A
#
# COMPACT_ATOMS: atom_id res chain seq x y z
N MET A 1 -33.28 45.57 28.93
CA MET A 1 -32.33 44.94 29.86
C MET A 1 -32.86 43.58 30.25
N ASN A 2 -32.45 42.48 29.65
CA ASN A 2 -32.64 41.14 30.18
C ASN A 2 -31.57 40.24 29.57
N ARG A 3 -30.61 39.89 30.41
CA ARG A 3 -29.53 38.96 30.14
C ARG A 3 -30.02 37.57 30.51
N ASN A 4 -30.18 36.67 29.57
CA ASN A 4 -30.29 35.24 29.84
C ASN A 4 -29.04 34.56 29.31
N LEU A 5 -28.14 34.29 30.23
CA LEU A 5 -27.01 33.37 30.11
C LEU A 5 -27.57 31.93 30.20
N LEU A 6 -27.63 31.25 29.06
CA LEU A 6 -27.82 29.80 29.01
C LEU A 6 -26.49 29.11 29.20
N GLN A 7 -26.29 28.59 30.38
CA GLN A 7 -25.16 27.81 30.82
C GLN A 7 -25.32 26.37 30.31
N MET A 8 -24.54 26.01 29.29
CA MET A 8 -24.48 24.61 28.80
C MET A 8 -23.49 23.83 29.65
N SER A 9 -24.01 22.85 30.36
CA SER A 9 -23.28 21.88 31.17
C SER A 9 -22.56 20.87 30.27
N PRO A 10 -21.28 20.49 30.53
CA PRO A 10 -20.59 19.45 29.76
C PRO A 10 -21.03 18.07 30.23
N GLY A 11 -21.73 17.37 29.34
CA GLY A 11 -22.09 15.96 29.51
C GLY A 11 -20.85 15.07 29.57
N ARG A 12 -20.68 14.38 30.68
CA ARG A 12 -19.67 13.36 30.91
C ARG A 12 -20.01 12.13 30.08
N ALA A 13 -19.23 11.87 29.02
CA ALA A 13 -19.23 10.61 28.29
C ALA A 13 -18.61 9.52 29.17
N ARG A 14 -19.42 8.57 29.62
CA ARG A 14 -18.94 7.34 30.27
C ARG A 14 -18.43 6.38 29.22
N VAL A 15 -17.13 6.16 29.20
CA VAL A 15 -16.51 5.08 28.42
C VAL A 15 -16.76 3.77 29.17
N LEU A 16 -17.56 2.89 28.57
CA LEU A 16 -17.73 1.50 29.01
C LEU A 16 -16.60 0.68 28.40
N VAL A 17 -15.64 0.30 29.24
CA VAL A 17 -14.61 -0.71 28.88
C VAL A 17 -15.22 -2.09 29.13
N LEU A 18 -15.55 -2.78 28.04
CA LEU A 18 -15.89 -4.21 28.06
C LEU A 18 -14.59 -5.00 27.90
N ALA A 19 -14.12 -5.56 28.99
CA ALA A 19 -13.09 -6.58 29.00
C ALA A 19 -13.73 -7.93 28.62
N ALA A 20 -13.39 -8.43 27.42
CA ALA A 20 -13.70 -9.80 27.02
C ALA A 20 -12.45 -10.66 27.21
N LEU A 21 -12.48 -11.50 28.24
CA LEU A 21 -11.63 -12.67 28.38
C LEU A 21 -12.08 -13.70 27.34
N GLY A 22 -11.19 -14.15 26.46
CA GLY A 22 -11.45 -15.20 25.49
C GLY A 22 -10.26 -16.12 25.34
N ALA A 23 -10.43 -17.34 25.76
CA ALA A 23 -9.59 -18.50 25.91
C ALA A 23 -8.54 -18.78 24.81
N VAL A 24 -7.37 -19.19 25.28
CA VAL A 24 -6.31 -19.89 24.53
C VAL A 24 -6.79 -21.31 24.21
N LEU A 25 -6.87 -21.64 22.92
CA LEU A 25 -6.92 -23.03 22.46
C LEU A 25 -5.62 -23.32 21.71
N ALA A 26 -4.76 -24.11 22.36
CA ALA A 26 -3.65 -24.78 21.74
C ALA A 26 -4.19 -25.94 20.89
N ALA A 27 -3.86 -26.00 19.62
CA ALA A 27 -4.06 -27.16 18.79
C ALA A 27 -2.73 -27.60 18.20
N ALA A 28 -2.43 -28.85 18.48
CA ALA A 28 -1.20 -29.57 18.21
C ALA A 28 -0.90 -29.78 16.73
N SER A 29 0.38 -29.79 16.44
CA SER A 29 1.06 -30.24 15.22
C SER A 29 0.62 -31.64 14.76
N CYS A 30 0.38 -31.75 13.46
CA CYS A 30 0.51 -33.03 12.76
C CYS A 30 1.53 -32.89 11.63
N HIS A 31 2.63 -33.58 11.78
CA HIS A 31 3.58 -33.89 10.74
C HIS A 31 2.92 -34.85 9.74
N GLY A 32 2.96 -34.54 8.48
CA GLY A 32 2.64 -35.46 7.39
C GLY A 32 3.79 -35.48 6.37
N PRO A 33 4.09 -36.65 5.78
CA PRO A 33 5.33 -36.91 5.08
C PRO A 33 5.37 -36.36 3.66
N THR A 34 6.59 -36.08 3.24
CA THR A 34 7.07 -35.80 1.88
C THR A 34 6.56 -36.79 0.83
N SER A 35 6.09 -36.27 -0.29
CA SER A 35 6.03 -37.02 -1.54
C SER A 35 6.61 -36.19 -2.69
N PRO A 36 7.54 -36.75 -3.44
CA PRO A 36 8.05 -36.13 -4.66
C PRO A 36 7.26 -36.65 -5.86
N TYR A 37 6.84 -35.79 -6.73
CA TYR A 37 6.63 -35.95 -8.19
C TYR A 37 5.63 -34.94 -8.73
N GLY A 38 6.00 -33.97 -9.53
CA GLY A 38 5.92 -33.97 -10.96
C GLY A 38 4.55 -33.59 -11.51
N GLY A 39 4.48 -32.51 -12.27
CA GLY A 39 3.35 -32.26 -13.15
C GLY A 39 3.01 -30.79 -13.29
N GLY A 40 3.33 -30.22 -14.43
CA GLY A 40 3.04 -28.86 -14.83
C GLY A 40 1.55 -28.55 -14.88
N GLY A 41 1.24 -27.29 -14.64
CA GLY A 41 -0.13 -26.76 -14.77
C GLY A 41 -0.08 -25.26 -14.79
N SER A 42 -0.33 -24.70 -15.96
CA SER A 42 -0.49 -23.27 -16.23
C SER A 42 -1.55 -22.61 -15.38
N GLY A 43 -1.33 -21.34 -14.97
CA GLY A 43 -2.37 -20.36 -14.90
C GLY A 43 -2.81 -19.99 -13.49
N GLY A 44 -2.55 -18.76 -13.12
CA GLY A 44 -3.16 -18.13 -11.95
C GLY A 44 -2.22 -17.15 -11.30
N SER A 45 -2.08 -15.97 -11.86
CA SER A 45 -1.33 -14.86 -11.29
C SER A 45 -2.07 -14.29 -10.10
N THR A 46 -1.90 -14.91 -8.95
CA THR A 46 -2.22 -14.31 -7.65
C THR A 46 -0.98 -13.57 -7.17
N GLY A 47 -1.15 -12.28 -6.88
CA GLY A 47 -0.11 -11.36 -6.48
C GLY A 47 0.82 -11.91 -5.41
N GLY A 48 2.01 -12.33 -5.83
CA GLY A 48 3.08 -12.75 -4.95
C GLY A 48 3.75 -11.54 -4.30
N GLY A 49 3.66 -11.45 -2.97
CA GLY A 49 4.48 -10.56 -2.18
C GLY A 49 5.95 -10.95 -2.34
N GLY A 50 6.69 -10.22 -3.17
CA GLY A 50 8.12 -10.39 -3.33
C GLY A 50 8.89 -9.78 -2.18
N THR A 51 9.37 -10.64 -1.25
CA THR A 51 10.41 -10.30 -0.30
C THR A 51 11.75 -10.32 -1.04
N GLY A 52 12.20 -9.18 -1.53
CA GLY A 52 13.49 -9.02 -2.15
C GLY A 52 14.34 -7.98 -1.43
N GLY A 53 15.21 -8.41 -0.50
CA GLY A 53 16.26 -7.59 0.05
C GLY A 53 17.37 -7.39 -0.97
N GLY A 54 17.53 -6.19 -1.46
CA GLY A 54 18.61 -5.77 -2.33
C GLY A 54 18.45 -4.28 -2.63
N THR A 55 19.57 -3.57 -2.80
CA THR A 55 19.62 -2.18 -3.24
C THR A 55 19.05 -2.06 -4.66
N GLY A 56 17.74 -2.05 -4.79
CA GLY A 56 17.01 -2.00 -6.03
C GLY A 56 15.75 -2.85 -5.96
N THR A 57 14.74 -2.39 -5.22
CA THR A 57 13.43 -3.05 -5.22
C THR A 57 12.85 -2.92 -6.62
N ARG A 58 12.94 -4.01 -7.39
CA ARG A 58 12.28 -4.07 -8.69
C ARG A 58 10.85 -4.51 -8.51
N PHE A 59 9.96 -3.81 -9.18
CA PHE A 59 8.54 -4.14 -9.20
C PHE A 59 7.92 -3.77 -10.54
N ASP A 60 6.86 -4.50 -10.88
CA ASP A 60 6.02 -4.25 -12.05
C ASP A 60 4.57 -4.50 -11.66
N LEU A 61 3.84 -3.42 -11.44
CA LEU A 61 2.47 -3.45 -10.95
C LEU A 61 1.52 -2.94 -12.04
N GLY A 62 0.45 -3.67 -12.24
CA GLY A 62 -0.57 -3.35 -13.22
C GLY A 62 -0.66 -4.40 -14.35
N PRO A 63 -1.42 -4.11 -15.40
CA PRO A 63 -2.17 -2.88 -15.64
C PRO A 63 -3.30 -2.64 -14.63
N PHE A 64 -3.46 -1.38 -14.22
CA PHE A 64 -4.50 -1.00 -13.27
C PHE A 64 -5.81 -0.70 -14.01
N ALA A 65 -6.87 -1.41 -13.67
CA ALA A 65 -8.23 -0.99 -14.00
C ALA A 65 -8.59 0.33 -13.28
N ILE A 66 -9.63 1.02 -13.72
CA ILE A 66 -10.12 2.24 -13.07
C ILE A 66 -10.51 1.90 -11.62
N GLY A 67 -10.00 2.66 -10.66
CA GLY A 67 -10.21 2.45 -9.23
C GLY A 67 -9.39 1.32 -8.61
N ALA A 68 -8.67 0.51 -9.40
CA ALA A 68 -7.81 -0.55 -8.87
C ALA A 68 -6.61 0.02 -8.11
N SER A 69 -6.12 -0.75 -7.13
CA SER A 69 -4.97 -0.37 -6.32
C SER A 69 -4.01 -1.53 -6.10
N ALA A 70 -2.74 -1.20 -5.83
CA ALA A 70 -1.71 -2.12 -5.36
C ALA A 70 -0.87 -1.45 -4.28
N GLU A 71 -0.23 -2.26 -3.44
CA GLU A 71 0.59 -1.82 -2.32
C GLU A 71 1.94 -2.51 -2.34
N LEU A 72 2.98 -1.78 -1.91
CA LEU A 72 4.32 -2.33 -1.75
C LEU A 72 5.00 -1.71 -0.54
N THR A 73 5.70 -2.54 0.24
CA THR A 73 6.52 -2.13 1.38
C THR A 73 7.98 -2.01 0.97
N PHE A 74 8.66 -0.97 1.45
CA PHE A 74 10.06 -0.70 1.15
C PHE A 74 10.91 -0.85 2.41
N PRO A 75 11.60 -1.97 2.61
CA PRO A 75 12.29 -2.28 3.86
C PRO A 75 13.56 -1.46 4.10
N SER A 76 14.22 -1.00 3.03
CA SER A 76 15.54 -0.37 3.09
C SER A 76 15.51 1.07 2.62
N ALA A 77 16.33 1.92 3.24
CA ALA A 77 16.54 3.29 2.78
C ALA A 77 17.12 3.32 1.37
N GLY A 78 16.72 4.32 0.59
CA GLY A 78 17.16 4.51 -0.78
C GLY A 78 16.17 5.31 -1.62
N VAL A 79 16.46 5.39 -2.91
CA VAL A 79 15.59 6.07 -3.89
C VAL A 79 15.31 5.10 -5.03
N VAL A 80 14.03 4.92 -5.35
CA VAL A 80 13.57 4.05 -6.44
C VAL A 80 12.74 4.88 -7.41
N GLY A 81 13.24 5.05 -8.63
CA GLY A 81 12.48 5.63 -9.74
C GLY A 81 11.49 4.61 -10.30
N TYR A 82 10.35 5.11 -10.79
CA TYR A 82 9.37 4.29 -11.48
C TYR A 82 8.62 5.08 -12.55
N HIS A 83 7.96 4.37 -13.43
CA HIS A 83 7.23 4.97 -14.55
C HIS A 83 5.98 4.16 -14.90
N CYS A 84 5.08 4.78 -15.68
CA CYS A 84 4.04 4.05 -16.40
C CYS A 84 4.61 3.60 -17.75
N THR A 85 4.62 2.30 -18.05
CA THR A 85 5.18 1.77 -19.29
C THR A 85 4.54 2.37 -20.54
N THR A 86 3.22 2.56 -20.51
CA THR A 86 2.46 3.13 -21.63
C THR A 86 2.75 4.62 -21.83
N HIS A 87 3.03 5.38 -20.77
CA HIS A 87 3.10 6.84 -20.79
C HIS A 87 4.48 7.39 -20.41
N ARG A 88 5.51 6.54 -20.35
CA ARG A 88 6.88 6.95 -19.99
C ARG A 88 7.39 8.08 -20.89
N ASN A 89 7.21 7.94 -22.20
CA ASN A 89 7.65 8.93 -23.18
C ASN A 89 6.86 10.26 -23.10
N MET A 90 5.77 10.29 -22.35
CA MET A 90 4.98 11.48 -22.03
C MET A 90 5.32 12.08 -20.67
N GLY A 91 6.40 11.58 -20.02
CA GLY A 91 6.88 12.08 -18.74
C GLY A 91 6.14 11.53 -17.52
N MET A 92 5.35 10.45 -17.65
CA MET A 92 4.66 9.83 -16.52
C MET A 92 5.63 8.99 -15.68
N THR A 93 6.35 9.68 -14.81
CA THR A 93 7.37 9.12 -13.91
C THR A 93 7.09 9.50 -12.45
N GLY A 94 7.63 8.73 -11.52
CA GLY A 94 7.54 9.00 -10.09
C GLY A 94 8.75 8.45 -9.34
N THR A 95 8.82 8.73 -8.05
CA THR A 95 9.93 8.32 -7.18
C THR A 95 9.39 7.86 -5.83
N VAL A 96 9.95 6.80 -5.28
CA VAL A 96 9.83 6.46 -3.87
C VAL A 96 11.15 6.82 -3.20
N GLN A 97 11.11 7.76 -2.26
CA GLN A 97 12.21 8.13 -1.40
C GLN A 97 12.01 7.48 -0.04
N VAL A 98 12.99 6.70 0.40
CA VAL A 98 12.93 5.97 1.67
C VAL A 98 14.04 6.46 2.58
N ASP A 99 13.70 7.15 3.66
CA ASP A 99 14.62 7.58 4.71
C ASP A 99 13.89 7.74 6.05
N ALA A 100 14.67 7.94 7.13
CA ALA A 100 14.11 7.98 8.48
C ALA A 100 13.11 9.12 8.74
N SER A 101 13.09 10.15 7.90
CA SER A 101 12.19 11.32 8.03
C SER A 101 10.85 11.13 7.29
N GLY A 102 10.72 10.05 6.52
CA GLY A 102 9.52 9.77 5.75
C GLY A 102 8.32 9.33 6.59
N ALA A 103 7.17 9.26 5.95
CA ALA A 103 5.91 8.81 6.55
C ALA A 103 5.86 7.28 6.71
N ASP A 104 4.93 6.78 7.55
CA ASP A 104 4.63 5.34 7.64
C ASP A 104 4.02 4.80 6.35
N SER A 105 3.21 5.62 5.68
CA SER A 105 2.57 5.25 4.42
C SER A 105 2.26 6.47 3.57
N VAL A 106 2.24 6.27 2.24
CA VAL A 106 1.86 7.29 1.26
C VAL A 106 0.89 6.69 0.25
N LEU A 107 -0.20 7.41 -0.02
CA LEU A 107 -1.11 7.12 -1.11
C LEU A 107 -0.70 7.91 -2.35
N VAL A 108 -0.39 7.22 -3.43
CA VAL A 108 -0.12 7.80 -4.75
C VAL A 108 -1.32 7.58 -5.65
N ARG A 109 -1.86 8.65 -6.21
CA ARG A 109 -2.95 8.60 -7.20
C ARG A 109 -2.38 8.61 -8.60
N ILE A 110 -2.74 7.61 -9.39
CA ILE A 110 -2.34 7.48 -10.78
C ILE A 110 -3.36 8.24 -11.64
N GLY A 111 -2.88 9.19 -12.43
CA GLY A 111 -3.72 9.90 -13.39
C GLY A 111 -4.79 10.84 -12.81
N ALA A 112 -4.67 11.23 -11.55
CA ALA A 112 -5.60 12.17 -10.92
C ALA A 112 -5.52 13.59 -11.52
N SER A 113 -4.38 13.93 -12.11
CA SER A 113 -4.12 15.21 -12.75
C SER A 113 -3.38 14.97 -14.07
N GLY A 114 -4.09 14.42 -15.06
CA GLY A 114 -3.49 14.04 -16.35
C GLY A 114 -2.57 12.83 -16.23
N LEU A 115 -1.56 12.72 -17.10
CA LEU A 115 -0.60 11.63 -17.12
C LEU A 115 0.48 11.84 -16.05
N SER A 116 0.12 11.64 -14.77
CA SER A 116 1.00 11.90 -13.64
C SER A 116 0.74 10.94 -12.48
N PHE A 117 1.74 10.80 -11.61
CA PHE A 117 1.59 10.26 -10.26
C PHE A 117 1.48 11.40 -9.25
N THR A 118 0.54 11.33 -8.32
CA THR A 118 0.32 12.39 -7.33
C THR A 118 0.25 11.82 -5.92
N PRO A 119 1.21 12.12 -5.03
CA PRO A 119 2.40 12.93 -5.28
C PRO A 119 3.39 12.25 -6.23
N ALA A 120 4.21 13.02 -6.94
CA ALA A 120 5.25 12.49 -7.82
C ALA A 120 6.39 11.81 -7.04
N THR A 121 6.65 12.25 -5.80
CA THR A 121 7.56 11.61 -4.86
C THR A 121 6.79 11.10 -3.66
N ALA A 122 6.81 9.80 -3.44
CA ALA A 122 6.33 9.17 -2.22
C ALA A 122 7.48 9.09 -1.22
N HIS A 123 7.43 9.90 -0.14
CA HIS A 123 8.46 9.94 0.89
C HIS A 123 8.00 9.12 2.09
N ILE A 124 8.65 7.99 2.32
CA ILE A 124 8.34 7.01 3.37
C ILE A 124 9.58 6.66 4.19
N LYS A 125 9.37 6.14 5.41
CA LYS A 125 10.45 5.58 6.23
C LYS A 125 10.78 4.14 5.83
N PRO A 126 11.94 3.58 6.20
CA PRO A 126 12.23 2.16 6.06
C PRO A 126 11.14 1.28 6.70
N GLY A 127 10.62 0.30 5.96
CA GLY A 127 9.45 -0.48 6.34
C GLY A 127 8.10 0.17 6.02
N GLY A 128 8.11 1.39 5.48
CA GLY A 128 6.90 2.11 5.08
C GLY A 128 6.23 1.52 3.85
N LEU A 129 4.96 1.87 3.66
CA LEU A 129 4.06 1.38 2.63
C LEU A 129 3.78 2.47 1.59
N VAL A 130 3.85 2.14 0.32
CA VAL A 130 3.26 2.95 -0.76
C VAL A 130 2.07 2.22 -1.34
N ARG A 131 0.94 2.91 -1.44
CA ARG A 131 -0.26 2.45 -2.11
C ARG A 131 -0.51 3.28 -3.35
N TRP A 132 -0.57 2.65 -4.51
CA TRP A 132 -1.00 3.28 -5.76
C TRP A 132 -2.46 2.96 -6.03
N VAL A 133 -3.23 3.95 -6.47
CA VAL A 133 -4.61 3.78 -6.89
C VAL A 133 -4.84 4.48 -8.23
N ASN A 134 -5.44 3.79 -9.18
CA ASN A 134 -5.81 4.40 -10.45
C ASN A 134 -7.02 5.33 -10.26
N ALA A 135 -6.77 6.62 -10.17
CA ALA A 135 -7.77 7.68 -10.00
C ALA A 135 -8.15 8.34 -11.34
N SER A 136 -7.62 7.84 -12.45
CA SER A 136 -7.95 8.34 -13.79
C SER A 136 -9.24 7.73 -14.34
N SER A 137 -9.75 8.30 -15.41
CA SER A 137 -10.82 7.71 -16.23
C SER A 137 -10.30 6.69 -17.25
N LEU A 138 -8.98 6.46 -17.28
CA LEU A 138 -8.33 5.53 -18.19
C LEU A 138 -7.87 4.28 -17.44
N ALA A 139 -8.09 3.12 -18.05
CA ALA A 139 -7.47 1.88 -17.65
C ALA A 139 -6.01 1.78 -18.20
N ASN A 140 -5.29 0.71 -17.80
CA ASN A 140 -3.98 0.33 -18.35
C ASN A 140 -2.80 1.21 -17.93
N HIS A 141 -2.90 1.95 -16.83
CA HIS A 141 -1.71 2.49 -16.19
C HIS A 141 -0.91 1.38 -15.50
N THR A 142 0.41 1.53 -15.47
CA THR A 142 1.32 0.65 -14.72
C THR A 142 2.18 1.45 -13.74
N VAL A 143 2.80 0.75 -12.81
CA VAL A 143 3.84 1.29 -11.91
C VAL A 143 5.01 0.32 -11.97
N THR A 144 6.00 0.65 -12.80
CA THR A 144 7.14 -0.21 -13.12
C THR A 144 8.42 0.47 -12.69
N SER A 145 9.25 -0.19 -11.88
CA SER A 145 10.55 0.36 -11.45
C SER A 145 11.51 0.54 -12.63
N ASP A 146 12.38 1.54 -12.54
CA ASP A 146 13.42 1.83 -13.53
C ASP A 146 14.55 0.78 -13.53
#